data_f12c574129dafe8dc940be3163e704e3
#
_entry.id   f12c574129dafe8dc940be3163e704e3
#
_cell.length_a   1.000
_cell.length_b   1.000
_cell.length_c   1.000
_cell.angle_alpha   90.00
_cell.angle_beta   90.00
_cell.angle_gamma   90.00
#
_symmetry.space_group_name_H-M   'P 1'
#
loop_
_entity.id
_entity.type
_entity.pdbx_description
1 polymer ?
#
loop_
_entity_poly.entity_id
_entity_poly.type
_entity_poly.pdbx_seq_one_letter_code
_entity_poly.pdbx_strand_id
1 'polypeptide(L)'
;MTIDQLTEQVIGMAMEIHRVMGPGFNESIYHRSLEVELAAAGIPFESEVPINVFYKGKLVGKFEADMVITIGKRLLIELKSCEVIVKAHEVQVVNYLTATGIDDGLILNFGAPSLQFKHKNRLYRSRASSSEPLDLH
;
A
#
# COMPACT_ATOMS: atom_id res chain seq x y z
N MET A 1 18.29 3.38 4.15
CA MET A 1 17.07 3.24 4.95
C MET A 1 16.50 1.84 4.76
N THR A 2 16.19 1.15 5.84
CA THR A 2 15.56 -0.16 5.77
C THR A 2 14.07 -0.01 5.50
N ILE A 3 13.41 -1.11 5.11
CA ILE A 3 11.96 -1.07 4.90
C ILE A 3 11.23 -0.75 6.20
N ASP A 4 11.73 -1.23 7.35
CA ASP A 4 11.12 -0.95 8.63
C ASP A 4 11.23 0.54 8.98
N GLN A 5 12.38 1.16 8.72
CA GLN A 5 12.58 2.59 8.94
C GLN A 5 11.65 3.41 8.04
N LEU A 6 11.52 3.01 6.77
CA LEU A 6 10.62 3.70 5.85
C LEU A 6 9.17 3.57 6.30
N THR A 7 8.75 2.37 6.69
CA THR A 7 7.39 2.11 7.15
C THR A 7 7.08 2.94 8.40
N GLU A 8 7.99 2.98 9.37
CA GLU A 8 7.83 3.81 10.56
C GLU A 8 7.69 5.29 10.22
N GLN A 9 8.49 5.77 9.28
CA GLN A 9 8.45 7.17 8.88
C GLN A 9 7.10 7.50 8.23
N VAL A 10 6.60 6.64 7.35
CA VAL A 10 5.31 6.84 6.71
C VAL A 10 4.17 6.80 7.72
N ILE A 11 4.20 5.86 8.66
CA ILE A 11 3.19 5.79 9.73
C ILE A 11 3.23 7.08 10.56
N GLY A 12 4.40 7.59 10.87
CA GLY A 12 4.54 8.86 11.58
C GLY A 12 3.91 10.03 10.83
N MET A 13 4.11 10.09 9.52
CA MET A 13 3.47 11.09 8.67
C MET A 13 1.94 10.95 8.70
N ALA A 14 1.44 9.72 8.60
CA ALA A 14 0.00 9.47 8.64
C ALA A 14 -0.60 9.85 10.00
N MET A 15 0.11 9.59 11.08
CA MET A 15 -0.32 9.99 12.42
C MET A 15 -0.43 11.50 12.53
N GLU A 16 0.54 12.24 11.98
CA GLU A 16 0.49 13.69 11.96
C GLU A 16 -0.69 14.20 11.13
N ILE A 17 -0.91 13.62 9.97
CA ILE A 17 -2.06 13.97 9.13
C ILE A 17 -3.36 13.74 9.87
N HIS A 18 -3.50 12.58 10.52
CA HIS A 18 -4.71 12.23 11.27
C HIS A 18 -4.93 13.20 12.43
N ARG A 19 -3.85 13.56 13.12
CA ARG A 19 -3.91 14.51 14.24
C ARG A 19 -4.40 15.89 13.79
N VAL A 20 -3.89 16.37 12.64
CA VAL A 20 -4.21 17.70 12.14
C VAL A 20 -5.58 17.74 11.48
N MET A 21 -5.87 16.75 10.62
CA MET A 21 -7.06 16.74 9.80
C MET A 21 -8.27 16.08 10.49
N GLY A 22 -8.03 15.14 11.39
CA GLY A 22 -9.07 14.33 11.99
C GLY A 22 -9.69 13.34 11.01
N PRO A 23 -10.58 12.45 11.50
CA PRO A 23 -11.33 11.55 10.64
C PRO A 23 -12.47 12.28 9.93
N GLY A 24 -13.02 11.68 8.85
CA GLY A 24 -14.25 12.16 8.23
C GLY A 24 -14.11 12.69 6.82
N PHE A 25 -12.90 12.96 6.36
CA PHE A 25 -12.69 13.32 4.96
C PHE A 25 -12.66 12.06 4.09
N ASN A 26 -12.84 12.23 2.79
CA ASN A 26 -12.70 11.11 1.88
C ASN A 26 -11.22 10.76 1.66
N GLU A 27 -10.99 9.62 1.05
CA GLU A 27 -9.63 9.08 0.86
C GLU A 27 -8.71 10.03 0.09
N SER A 28 -9.24 10.76 -0.88
CA SER A 28 -8.41 11.64 -1.71
C SER A 28 -7.76 12.76 -0.90
N ILE A 29 -8.42 13.26 0.14
CA ILE A 29 -7.86 14.31 0.99
C ILE A 29 -6.63 13.79 1.72
N TYR A 30 -6.72 12.60 2.30
CA TYR A 30 -5.60 11.99 3.02
C TYR A 30 -4.48 11.59 2.05
N HIS A 31 -4.84 11.15 0.86
CA HIS A 31 -3.86 10.82 -0.19
C HIS A 31 -3.02 12.05 -0.54
N ARG A 32 -3.67 13.18 -0.83
CA ARG A 32 -2.94 14.42 -1.16
C ARG A 32 -2.12 14.91 0.03
N SER A 33 -2.62 14.74 1.25
CA SER A 33 -1.88 15.11 2.46
C SER A 33 -0.60 14.29 2.62
N LEU A 34 -0.67 12.99 2.34
CA LEU A 34 0.52 12.13 2.40
C LEU A 34 1.54 12.50 1.32
N GLU A 35 1.07 12.87 0.12
CA GLU A 35 1.97 13.37 -0.93
C GLU A 35 2.73 14.61 -0.45
N VAL A 36 2.05 15.52 0.25
CA VAL A 36 2.70 16.71 0.80
C VAL A 36 3.81 16.32 1.77
N GLU A 37 3.53 15.38 2.67
CA GLU A 37 4.52 14.91 3.65
C GLU A 37 5.71 14.22 3.00
N LEU A 38 5.46 13.35 2.04
CA LEU A 38 6.53 12.64 1.34
C LEU A 38 7.42 13.59 0.53
N ALA A 39 6.80 14.54 -0.16
CA ALA A 39 7.54 15.54 -0.93
C ALA A 39 8.42 16.39 -0.02
N ALA A 40 7.89 16.82 1.13
CA ALA A 40 8.65 17.62 2.08
C ALA A 40 9.82 16.84 2.67
N ALA A 41 9.70 15.53 2.80
CA ALA A 41 10.77 14.66 3.30
C ALA A 41 11.75 14.23 2.20
N GLY A 42 11.50 14.59 0.95
CA GLY A 42 12.35 14.20 -0.18
C GLY A 42 12.24 12.72 -0.52
N ILE A 43 11.14 12.07 -0.18
CA ILE A 43 10.94 10.66 -0.47
C ILE A 43 10.19 10.51 -1.80
N PRO A 44 10.80 9.90 -2.84
CA PRO A 44 10.15 9.73 -4.13
C PRO A 44 9.01 8.71 -4.06
N PHE A 45 7.94 9.04 -4.76
CA PHE A 45 6.76 8.18 -4.81
C PHE A 45 6.05 8.33 -6.16
N GLU A 46 5.21 7.36 -6.46
CA GLU A 46 4.28 7.43 -7.58
C GLU A 46 2.87 7.24 -7.02
N SER A 47 1.92 8.01 -7.52
CA SER A 47 0.51 7.92 -7.13
C SER A 47 -0.32 7.30 -8.23
N GLU A 48 -1.39 6.60 -7.82
CA GLU A 48 -2.35 6.01 -8.77
C GLU A 48 -1.64 5.12 -9.78
N VAL A 49 -0.90 4.14 -9.23
CA VAL A 49 -0.03 3.27 -10.02
C VAL A 49 -0.84 2.13 -10.62
N PRO A 50 -0.88 1.99 -11.95
CA PRO A 50 -1.62 0.90 -12.57
C PRO A 50 -0.94 -0.44 -12.30
N ILE A 51 -1.77 -1.45 -12.03
CA ILE A 51 -1.33 -2.82 -11.80
C ILE A 51 -2.04 -3.71 -12.82
N ASN A 52 -1.27 -4.40 -13.64
CA ASN A 52 -1.81 -5.36 -14.60
C ASN A 52 -1.66 -6.77 -14.04
N VAL A 53 -2.71 -7.57 -14.18
CA VAL A 53 -2.69 -8.96 -13.74
C VAL A 53 -2.80 -9.84 -14.98
N PHE A 54 -1.89 -10.79 -15.10
CA PHE A 54 -1.81 -11.70 -16.23
C PHE A 54 -2.08 -13.14 -15.80
N TYR A 55 -2.70 -13.89 -16.68
CA TYR A 55 -2.85 -15.32 -16.54
C TYR A 55 -2.41 -15.98 -17.86
N LYS A 56 -1.39 -16.82 -17.76
CA LYS A 56 -0.80 -17.49 -18.95
C LYS A 56 -0.52 -16.51 -20.07
N GLY A 57 0.09 -15.38 -19.72
CA GLY A 57 0.49 -14.33 -20.68
C GLY A 57 -0.64 -13.45 -21.18
N LYS A 58 -1.86 -13.63 -20.69
CA LYS A 58 -3.01 -12.83 -21.11
C LYS A 58 -3.41 -11.87 -20.00
N LEU A 59 -3.68 -10.63 -20.37
CA LEU A 59 -4.16 -9.64 -19.42
C LEU A 59 -5.59 -10.00 -19.00
N VAL A 60 -5.77 -10.27 -17.71
CA VAL A 60 -7.08 -10.68 -17.17
C VAL A 60 -7.65 -9.68 -16.17
N GLY A 61 -6.87 -8.70 -15.73
CA GLY A 61 -7.37 -7.69 -14.81
C GLY A 61 -6.45 -6.51 -14.71
N LYS A 62 -7.04 -5.39 -14.27
CA LYS A 62 -6.31 -4.15 -14.01
C LYS A 62 -6.76 -3.59 -12.68
N PHE A 63 -5.81 -3.14 -11.89
CA PHE A 63 -6.06 -2.45 -10.63
C PHE A 63 -5.24 -1.18 -10.59
N GLU A 64 -5.45 -0.39 -9.55
CA GLU A 64 -4.67 0.81 -9.32
C GLU A 64 -4.31 0.87 -7.85
N ALA A 65 -3.02 0.93 -7.55
CA ALA A 65 -2.55 1.15 -6.19
C ALA A 65 -2.56 2.65 -5.90
N ASP A 66 -2.93 3.04 -4.69
CA ASP A 66 -2.97 4.46 -4.34
C ASP A 66 -1.59 5.09 -4.46
N MET A 67 -0.56 4.42 -3.95
CA MET A 67 0.78 4.99 -3.95
C MET A 67 1.83 3.89 -3.86
N VAL A 68 2.98 4.12 -4.50
CA VAL A 68 4.16 3.27 -4.34
C VAL A 68 5.35 4.16 -4.06
N ILE A 69 6.03 3.92 -2.95
CA ILE A 69 7.31 4.57 -2.66
C ILE A 69 8.40 3.77 -3.35
N THR A 70 9.29 4.48 -4.05
CA THR A 70 10.23 3.87 -4.98
C THR A 70 11.70 4.00 -4.56
N ILE A 71 11.97 4.44 -3.34
CA ILE A 71 13.34 4.57 -2.84
C ILE A 71 13.82 3.23 -2.26
N GLY A 72 14.93 2.72 -2.77
CA GLY A 72 15.47 1.44 -2.32
C GLY A 72 14.48 0.30 -2.52
N LYS A 73 14.05 -0.32 -1.43
CA LYS A 73 12.95 -1.29 -1.48
C LYS A 73 11.64 -0.54 -1.67
N ARG A 74 10.75 -1.08 -2.49
CA ARG A 74 9.46 -0.46 -2.76
C ARG A 74 8.47 -0.75 -1.63
N LEU A 75 7.60 0.21 -1.39
CA LEU A 75 6.51 0.07 -0.42
C LEU A 75 5.21 0.49 -1.10
N LEU A 76 4.25 -0.43 -1.16
CA LEU A 76 2.93 -0.15 -1.71
C LEU A 76 2.04 0.34 -0.58
N ILE A 77 1.33 1.47 -0.79
CA ILE A 77 0.47 2.08 0.22
C ILE A 77 -0.96 2.13 -0.29
N GLU A 78 -1.89 1.64 0.52
CA GLU A 78 -3.32 1.78 0.30
C GLU A 78 -3.93 2.64 1.40
N LEU A 79 -4.71 3.62 1.00
CA LEU A 79 -5.33 4.58 1.91
C LEU A 79 -6.82 4.27 2.02
N LYS A 80 -7.33 4.29 3.24
CA LYS A 80 -8.74 4.04 3.53
C LYS A 80 -9.27 5.14 4.44
N SER A 81 -10.57 5.39 4.33
CA SER A 81 -11.28 6.29 5.24
C SER A 81 -12.59 5.60 5.63
N CYS A 82 -12.47 4.63 6.53
CA CYS A 82 -13.57 3.77 6.95
C CYS A 82 -13.49 3.57 8.47
N GLU A 83 -14.53 2.97 9.06
CA GLU A 83 -14.58 2.79 10.51
C GLU A 83 -13.49 1.86 11.01
N VAL A 84 -13.18 0.81 10.25
CA VAL A 84 -12.19 -0.17 10.64
C VAL A 84 -11.64 -0.88 9.40
N ILE A 85 -10.35 -1.25 9.46
CA ILE A 85 -9.74 -2.09 8.43
C ILE A 85 -10.34 -3.49 8.57
N VAL A 86 -10.92 -4.00 7.48
CA VAL A 86 -11.52 -5.34 7.46
C VAL A 86 -10.65 -6.30 6.65
N LYS A 87 -10.93 -7.59 6.79
CA LYS A 87 -10.14 -8.64 6.13
C LYS A 87 -10.03 -8.45 4.62
N ALA A 88 -11.11 -8.00 3.98
CA ALA A 88 -11.10 -7.77 2.53
C ALA A 88 -10.06 -6.72 2.12
N HIS A 89 -9.83 -5.70 2.95
CA HIS A 89 -8.80 -4.69 2.68
C HIS A 89 -7.42 -5.31 2.69
N GLU A 90 -7.16 -6.20 3.65
CA GLU A 90 -5.87 -6.88 3.77
C GLU A 90 -5.63 -7.82 2.59
N VAL A 91 -6.66 -8.56 2.18
CA VAL A 91 -6.58 -9.46 1.03
C VAL A 91 -6.28 -8.66 -0.24
N GLN A 92 -6.93 -7.51 -0.42
CA GLN A 92 -6.69 -6.65 -1.57
C GLN A 92 -5.22 -6.25 -1.68
N VAL A 93 -4.63 -5.80 -0.58
CA VAL A 93 -3.24 -5.38 -0.58
C VAL A 93 -2.31 -6.55 -0.88
N VAL A 94 -2.54 -7.71 -0.26
CA VAL A 94 -1.72 -8.89 -0.54
C VAL A 94 -1.81 -9.28 -2.02
N ASN A 95 -3.00 -9.20 -2.62
CA ASN A 95 -3.17 -9.46 -4.04
C ASN A 95 -2.38 -8.46 -4.91
N TYR A 96 -2.37 -7.19 -4.53
CA TYR A 96 -1.58 -6.17 -5.24
C TYR A 96 -0.09 -6.44 -5.11
N LEU A 97 0.37 -6.85 -3.93
CA LEU A 97 1.78 -7.22 -3.73
C LEU A 97 2.15 -8.42 -4.59
N THR A 98 1.28 -9.41 -4.65
CA THR A 98 1.50 -10.59 -5.48
C THR A 98 1.60 -10.20 -6.96
N ALA A 99 0.70 -9.36 -7.43
CA ALA A 99 0.66 -8.95 -8.84
C ALA A 99 1.86 -8.07 -9.24
N THR A 100 2.38 -7.26 -8.32
CA THR A 100 3.48 -6.34 -8.62
C THR A 100 4.86 -6.89 -8.32
N GLY A 101 4.95 -7.94 -7.48
CA GLY A 101 6.23 -8.41 -6.97
C GLY A 101 6.84 -7.52 -5.90
N ILE A 102 6.10 -6.55 -5.39
CA ILE A 102 6.52 -5.72 -4.26
C ILE A 102 6.35 -6.52 -2.98
N ASP A 103 7.34 -6.51 -2.11
CA ASP A 103 7.37 -7.37 -0.92
C ASP A 103 6.54 -6.81 0.24
N ASP A 104 6.43 -5.49 0.36
CA ASP A 104 5.83 -4.85 1.53
C ASP A 104 4.71 -3.91 1.14
N GLY A 105 3.61 -3.99 1.88
CA GLY A 105 2.46 -3.13 1.72
C GLY A 105 2.01 -2.56 3.05
N LEU A 106 1.42 -1.37 3.01
CA LEU A 106 0.95 -0.67 4.18
C LEU A 106 -0.46 -0.17 3.92
N ILE A 107 -1.38 -0.52 4.80
CA ILE A 107 -2.74 0.04 4.79
C ILE A 107 -2.79 1.12 5.85
N LEU A 108 -3.24 2.30 5.47
CA LEU A 108 -3.43 3.43 6.37
C LEU A 108 -4.91 3.79 6.38
N ASN A 109 -5.56 3.71 7.54
CA ASN A 109 -6.96 4.06 7.66
C ASN A 109 -7.13 5.30 8.52
N PHE A 110 -7.67 6.35 7.92
CA PHE A 110 -7.88 7.64 8.55
C PHE A 110 -9.31 7.83 9.07
N GLY A 111 -10.20 6.88 8.81
CA GLY A 111 -11.62 7.02 9.17
C GLY A 111 -11.96 6.62 10.60
N ALA A 112 -11.05 5.96 11.29
CA ALA A 112 -11.22 5.58 12.69
C ALA A 112 -10.86 6.76 13.62
N PRO A 113 -11.30 6.72 14.89
CA PRO A 113 -10.94 7.79 15.85
C PRO A 113 -9.43 7.95 16.06
N SER A 114 -8.68 6.86 15.96
CA SER A 114 -7.22 6.88 15.92
C SER A 114 -6.77 6.28 14.60
N LEU A 115 -5.60 6.69 14.12
CA LEU A 115 -5.05 6.10 12.90
C LEU A 115 -4.91 4.59 13.09
N GLN A 116 -5.47 3.82 12.15
CA GLN A 116 -5.24 2.38 12.06
C GLN A 116 -4.28 2.11 10.93
N PHE A 117 -3.41 1.11 11.10
CA PHE A 117 -2.53 0.70 10.03
C PHE A 117 -2.29 -0.81 10.11
N LYS A 118 -1.97 -1.40 8.96
CA LYS A 118 -1.58 -2.81 8.85
C LYS A 118 -0.41 -2.90 7.89
N HIS A 119 0.66 -3.56 8.32
CA HIS A 119 1.79 -3.88 7.45
C HIS A 119 1.56 -5.29 6.90
N LYS A 120 1.59 -5.43 5.59
CA LYS A 120 1.37 -6.70 4.92
C LYS A 120 2.61 -7.08 4.13
N ASN A 121 2.88 -8.37 4.07
CA ASN A 121 3.96 -8.91 3.26
C ASN A 121 3.38 -9.69 2.09
N ARG A 122 4.14 -9.73 1.01
CA ARG A 122 3.77 -10.53 -0.15
C ARG A 122 3.76 -12.01 0.24
N LEU A 123 2.73 -12.73 -0.23
CA LEU A 123 2.69 -14.17 -0.01
C LEU A 123 3.65 -14.86 -0.98
N TYR A 124 4.46 -15.74 -0.43
CA TYR A 124 5.33 -16.61 -1.21
C TYR A 124 4.80 -18.03 -1.14
N ARG A 125 4.69 -18.66 -2.30
CA ARG A 125 4.35 -20.07 -2.33
C ARG A 125 5.61 -20.89 -2.15
N SER A 126 5.52 -21.93 -1.33
CA SER A 126 6.60 -22.89 -1.20
C SER A 126 6.82 -23.59 -2.55
N ARG A 127 8.09 -23.83 -2.92
CA ARG A 127 8.40 -24.59 -4.13
C ARG A 127 7.85 -26.01 -4.07
N ALA A 128 7.71 -26.55 -2.88
CA ALA A 128 7.13 -27.88 -2.69
C ALA A 128 5.61 -27.88 -2.92
N SER A 129 4.93 -26.79 -2.62
CA SER A 129 3.48 -26.68 -2.77
C SER A 129 3.07 -26.00 -4.05
N SER A 130 3.99 -25.33 -4.73
CA SER A 130 3.73 -24.63 -5.97
C SER A 130 4.73 -25.08 -7.01
N SER A 131 4.27 -25.85 -7.97
CA SER A 131 5.15 -26.40 -8.99
C SER A 131 5.69 -25.35 -9.94
N GLU A 132 5.04 -24.19 -10.03
CA GLU A 132 5.47 -23.13 -10.91
C GLU A 132 5.06 -21.78 -10.35
N PRO A 133 5.76 -20.71 -10.76
CA PRO A 133 5.43 -19.39 -10.28
C PRO A 133 4.07 -18.93 -10.80
N LEU A 134 3.47 -17.98 -10.08
CA LEU A 134 2.28 -17.31 -10.56
C LEU A 134 2.63 -16.44 -11.77
N ASP A 135 1.70 -16.33 -12.70
CA ASP A 135 1.89 -15.53 -13.91
C ASP A 135 1.55 -14.07 -13.63
N LEU A 136 2.44 -13.41 -12.91
CA LEU A 136 2.25 -12.05 -12.43
C LEU A 136 3.31 -11.12 -12.99
N HIS A 137 2.91 -9.87 -13.28
CA HIS A 137 3.82 -8.87 -13.83
C HIS A 137 3.50 -7.46 -13.36
#